data_793f0c4a7da74f7638de5f5422a3d34b
#
_entry.id   793f0c4a7da74f7638de5f5422a3d34b
#
_cell.length_a   1.000
_cell.length_b   1.000
_cell.length_c   1.000
_cell.angle_alpha   90.00
_cell.angle_beta   90.00
_cell.angle_gamma   90.00
#
_symmetry.space_group_name_H-M   'P 1'
#
loop_
_entity.id
_entity.type
_entity.pdbx_description
1 polymer ?
#
loop_
_entity_poly.entity_id
_entity_poly.type
_entity_poly.pdbx_seq_one_letter_code
_entity_poly.pdbx_strand_id
1 'polypeptide(L)'
;VALSCCILTVNAQQSFSYKNPLLPTELRVNDLLDRMTLEEKIAQIRHLHSWDVFDGQVLNQEKLDKMCGGIGFGVFEGFPLTAASCRKTFREIQTYMVEKTRLGIPGFPVAESLHGVVHEGTTIYPQNIAMGSTFNPELAYEKTKHIAGELNTMGVKQVLAPCIDVVRDLRW
;
A
#
# COMPACT_ATOMS: atom_id res chain seq x y z
N VAL A 1 60.87 -1.20 -21.91
CA VAL A 1 60.08 -1.73 -20.79
C VAL A 1 58.79 -0.89 -20.72
N ALA A 2 57.72 -1.44 -21.25
CA ALA A 2 56.39 -0.77 -21.19
C ALA A 2 55.69 -1.20 -19.90
N LEU A 3 55.41 -0.26 -18.99
CA LEU A 3 54.57 -0.46 -17.84
C LEU A 3 53.10 -0.43 -18.32
N SER A 4 52.45 -1.60 -18.32
CA SER A 4 51.00 -1.70 -18.50
C SER A 4 50.32 -1.34 -17.19
N CYS A 5 49.66 -0.19 -17.16
CA CYS A 5 48.87 0.28 -16.02
C CYS A 5 47.47 -0.39 -16.14
N CYS A 6 47.23 -1.49 -15.39
CA CYS A 6 45.90 -2.07 -15.24
C CYS A 6 45.05 -1.13 -14.37
N ILE A 7 44.17 -0.38 -15.01
CA ILE A 7 43.12 0.37 -14.31
C ILE A 7 42.06 -0.67 -13.89
N LEU A 8 42.11 -1.06 -12.62
CA LEU A 8 41.00 -1.80 -11.98
C LEU A 8 39.83 -0.83 -11.81
N THR A 9 38.87 -0.86 -12.70
CA THR A 9 37.57 -0.24 -12.48
C THR A 9 36.86 -1.00 -11.37
N VAL A 10 36.99 -0.53 -10.14
CA VAL A 10 36.13 -0.96 -9.03
C VAL A 10 34.72 -0.46 -9.36
N ASN A 11 33.88 -1.34 -9.89
CA ASN A 11 32.44 -1.14 -9.90
C ASN A 11 32.01 -1.11 -8.42
N ALA A 12 31.99 0.07 -7.82
CA ALA A 12 31.34 0.28 -6.54
C ALA A 12 29.85 0.00 -6.77
N GLN A 13 29.43 -1.22 -6.46
CA GLN A 13 28.03 -1.58 -6.41
C GLN A 13 27.38 -0.63 -5.41
N GLN A 14 26.63 0.33 -5.92
CA GLN A 14 26.02 1.41 -5.14
C GLN A 14 25.06 0.76 -4.15
N SER A 15 25.50 0.51 -2.92
CA SER A 15 24.67 -0.10 -1.89
C SER A 15 23.53 0.87 -1.56
N PHE A 16 22.31 0.44 -1.78
CA PHE A 16 21.12 1.22 -1.44
C PHE A 16 20.90 1.18 0.07
N SER A 17 21.38 2.18 0.79
CA SER A 17 21.29 2.26 2.26
C SER A 17 19.84 2.22 2.75
N TYR A 18 18.88 2.79 2.00
CA TYR A 18 17.47 2.73 2.35
C TYR A 18 16.90 1.30 2.39
N LYS A 19 17.51 0.34 1.68
CA LYS A 19 17.11 -1.07 1.71
C LYS A 19 17.67 -1.84 2.90
N ASN A 20 18.61 -1.26 3.65
CA ASN A 20 19.20 -1.92 4.82
C ASN A 20 18.30 -1.72 6.06
N PRO A 21 17.59 -2.77 6.55
CA PRO A 21 16.69 -2.64 7.69
C PRO A 21 17.39 -2.37 9.03
N LEU A 22 18.72 -2.55 9.09
CA LEU A 22 19.52 -2.32 10.30
C LEU A 22 19.88 -0.84 10.51
N LEU A 23 19.70 -0.01 9.49
CA LEU A 23 19.94 1.43 9.60
C LEU A 23 18.75 2.15 10.24
N PRO A 24 19.00 3.24 10.97
CA PRO A 24 17.94 4.12 11.47
C PRO A 24 17.00 4.59 10.35
N THR A 25 15.72 4.67 10.64
CA THR A 25 14.68 5.04 9.66
C THR A 25 14.98 6.37 8.99
N GLU A 26 15.40 7.38 9.73
CA GLU A 26 15.74 8.70 9.19
C GLU A 26 16.84 8.65 8.13
N LEU A 27 17.89 7.87 8.37
CA LEU A 27 18.97 7.70 7.38
C LEU A 27 18.48 7.01 6.11
N ARG A 28 17.60 6.03 6.26
CA ARG A 28 16.99 5.32 5.14
C ARG A 28 16.06 6.23 4.32
N VAL A 29 15.24 7.02 5.00
CA VAL A 29 14.34 7.99 4.36
C VAL A 29 15.12 9.04 3.58
N ASN A 30 16.15 9.62 4.18
CA ASN A 30 16.96 10.64 3.52
C ASN A 30 17.69 10.06 2.29
N ASP A 31 18.34 8.90 2.41
CA ASP A 31 18.97 8.23 1.27
C ASP A 31 17.99 7.92 0.13
N LEU A 32 16.75 7.52 0.46
CA LEU A 32 15.72 7.28 -0.54
C LEU A 32 15.28 8.58 -1.22
N LEU A 33 14.99 9.63 -0.45
CA LEU A 33 14.53 10.92 -0.98
C LEU A 33 15.56 11.58 -1.88
N ASP A 34 16.87 11.45 -1.56
CA ASP A 34 17.96 11.97 -2.38
C ASP A 34 18.09 11.27 -3.73
N ARG A 35 17.65 10.00 -3.80
CA ARG A 35 17.67 9.21 -5.04
C ARG A 35 16.44 9.41 -5.92
N MET A 36 15.32 9.87 -5.35
CA MET A 36 14.05 10.02 -6.04
C MET A 36 14.05 11.22 -6.98
N THR A 37 13.59 10.99 -8.19
CA THR A 37 13.20 12.08 -9.10
C THR A 37 11.92 12.76 -8.61
N LEU A 38 11.61 13.92 -9.18
CA LEU A 38 10.34 14.60 -8.86
C LEU A 38 9.13 13.74 -9.22
N GLU A 39 9.18 13.07 -10.36
CA GLU A 39 8.11 12.18 -10.85
C GLU A 39 7.90 11.00 -9.89
N GLU A 40 8.97 10.42 -9.36
CA GLU A 40 8.90 9.35 -8.38
C GLU A 40 8.34 9.84 -7.03
N LYS A 41 8.69 11.05 -6.59
CA LYS A 41 8.10 11.67 -5.39
C LYS A 41 6.60 11.89 -5.57
N ILE A 42 6.18 12.40 -6.73
CA ILE A 42 4.77 12.57 -7.07
C ILE A 42 4.06 11.21 -7.12
N ALA A 43 4.70 10.19 -7.69
CA ALA A 43 4.12 8.84 -7.75
C ALA A 43 3.84 8.26 -6.37
N GLN A 44 4.68 8.54 -5.35
CA GLN A 44 4.47 8.05 -3.99
C GLN A 44 3.25 8.66 -3.28
N ILE A 45 2.78 9.82 -3.70
CA ILE A 45 1.55 10.44 -3.18
C ILE A 45 0.33 10.18 -4.07
N ARG A 46 0.51 9.45 -5.17
CA ARG A 46 -0.60 9.04 -6.04
C ARG A 46 -1.32 7.83 -5.47
N HIS A 47 -2.61 7.87 -5.63
CA HIS A 47 -3.53 6.77 -5.36
C HIS A 47 -3.88 6.07 -6.66
N LEU A 48 -3.69 4.76 -6.73
CA LEU A 48 -4.12 3.91 -7.82
C LEU A 48 -5.43 3.22 -7.43
N HIS A 49 -6.47 3.44 -8.22
CA HIS A 49 -7.65 2.59 -8.17
C HIS A 49 -7.33 1.29 -8.91
N SER A 50 -7.36 0.20 -8.18
CA SER A 50 -6.94 -1.09 -8.72
C SER A 50 -7.88 -1.65 -9.79
N TRP A 51 -9.13 -1.14 -9.91
CA TRP A 51 -10.03 -1.45 -11.02
C TRP A 51 -9.37 -1.25 -12.40
N ASP A 52 -8.48 -0.27 -12.49
CA ASP A 52 -7.81 0.09 -13.74
C ASP A 52 -6.78 -0.95 -14.19
N VAL A 53 -6.36 -1.83 -13.29
CA VAL A 53 -5.36 -2.87 -13.58
C VAL A 53 -5.91 -4.28 -13.56
N PHE A 54 -7.26 -4.43 -13.45
CA PHE A 54 -7.91 -5.74 -13.49
C PHE A 54 -8.74 -5.93 -14.76
N ASP A 55 -8.90 -7.21 -15.14
CA ASP A 55 -9.92 -7.69 -16.04
C ASP A 55 -10.85 -8.59 -15.22
N GLY A 56 -12.00 -8.04 -14.82
CA GLY A 56 -12.85 -8.68 -13.81
C GLY A 56 -12.10 -8.82 -12.48
N GLN A 57 -11.86 -10.05 -12.02
CA GLN A 57 -11.12 -10.34 -10.78
C GLN A 57 -9.66 -10.76 -11.03
N VAL A 58 -9.18 -10.68 -12.26
CA VAL A 58 -7.83 -11.11 -12.64
C VAL A 58 -6.94 -9.91 -12.86
N LEU A 59 -5.79 -9.88 -12.16
CA LEU A 59 -4.78 -8.85 -12.36
C LEU A 59 -4.23 -8.92 -13.80
N ASN A 60 -4.30 -7.80 -14.51
CA ASN A 60 -3.74 -7.67 -15.85
C ASN A 60 -2.35 -7.03 -15.76
N GLN A 61 -1.33 -7.81 -16.08
CA GLN A 61 0.06 -7.39 -15.96
C GLN A 61 0.42 -6.24 -16.91
N GLU A 62 -0.11 -6.23 -18.12
CA GLU A 62 0.14 -5.18 -19.12
C GLU A 62 -0.43 -3.83 -18.66
N LYS A 63 -1.66 -3.86 -18.08
CA LYS A 63 -2.26 -2.66 -17.50
C LYS A 63 -1.45 -2.15 -16.31
N LEU A 64 -0.96 -3.05 -15.46
CA LEU A 64 -0.12 -2.70 -14.32
C LEU A 64 1.20 -2.07 -14.79
N ASP A 65 1.88 -2.66 -15.78
CA ASP A 65 3.09 -2.12 -16.40
C ASP A 65 2.88 -0.70 -16.93
N LYS A 66 1.78 -0.49 -17.66
CA LYS A 66 1.41 0.82 -18.22
C LYS A 66 1.12 1.86 -17.13
N MET A 67 0.41 1.47 -16.07
CA MET A 67 0.05 2.38 -14.97
C MET A 67 1.23 2.75 -14.10
N CYS A 68 2.12 1.81 -13.82
CA CYS A 68 3.32 2.04 -12.99
C CYS A 68 4.41 2.81 -13.72
N GLY A 69 4.54 2.64 -15.05
CA GLY A 69 5.55 3.33 -15.85
C GLY A 69 6.99 3.14 -15.35
N GLY A 70 7.31 2.05 -14.65
CA GLY A 70 8.61 1.79 -14.04
C GLY A 70 8.93 2.57 -12.77
N ILE A 71 8.06 3.50 -12.35
CA ILE A 71 8.25 4.33 -11.13
C ILE A 71 7.32 3.95 -9.97
N GLY A 72 6.24 3.20 -10.26
CA GLY A 72 5.30 2.73 -9.26
C GLY A 72 4.29 3.78 -8.79
N PHE A 73 3.71 3.54 -7.60
CA PHE A 73 2.73 4.41 -6.96
C PHE A 73 2.75 4.18 -5.43
N GLY A 74 2.23 5.14 -4.65
CA GLY A 74 2.28 5.04 -3.18
C GLY A 74 1.17 4.21 -2.57
N VAL A 75 -0.06 4.42 -3.02
CA VAL A 75 -1.27 3.83 -2.43
C VAL A 75 -2.08 3.11 -3.50
N PHE A 76 -2.71 2.00 -3.13
CA PHE A 76 -3.66 1.30 -4.00
C PHE A 76 -4.85 0.75 -3.20
N GLU A 77 -6.06 0.94 -3.75
CA GLU A 77 -7.32 0.49 -3.14
C GLU A 77 -8.34 0.06 -4.19
N GLY A 78 -9.52 -0.37 -3.72
CA GLY A 78 -10.65 -0.69 -4.59
C GLY A 78 -10.44 -1.97 -5.39
N PHE A 79 -10.55 -3.13 -4.76
CA PHE A 79 -10.25 -4.40 -5.40
C PHE A 79 -11.54 -5.14 -5.76
N PRO A 80 -11.70 -5.58 -7.01
CA PRO A 80 -12.80 -6.45 -7.41
C PRO A 80 -12.54 -7.90 -6.97
N LEU A 81 -12.10 -8.09 -5.71
CA LEU A 81 -11.59 -9.34 -5.20
C LEU A 81 -12.44 -9.85 -4.05
N THR A 82 -12.46 -11.17 -3.87
CA THR A 82 -12.94 -11.79 -2.64
C THR A 82 -11.88 -11.66 -1.53
N ALA A 83 -12.28 -11.79 -0.27
CA ALA A 83 -11.33 -11.81 0.84
C ALA A 83 -10.22 -12.87 0.65
N ALA A 84 -10.58 -14.03 0.10
CA ALA A 84 -9.66 -15.14 -0.13
C ALA A 84 -8.59 -14.81 -1.20
N SER A 85 -8.95 -14.07 -2.24
CA SER A 85 -8.03 -13.73 -3.35
C SER A 85 -7.18 -12.48 -3.09
N CYS A 86 -7.64 -11.56 -2.23
CA CYS A 86 -6.97 -10.29 -1.95
C CYS A 86 -5.49 -10.47 -1.61
N ARG A 87 -5.18 -11.33 -0.65
CA ARG A 87 -3.80 -11.51 -0.17
C ARG A 87 -2.82 -11.96 -1.25
N LYS A 88 -3.27 -12.87 -2.14
CA LYS A 88 -2.46 -13.33 -3.26
C LYS A 88 -2.18 -12.19 -4.23
N THR A 89 -3.21 -11.49 -4.65
CA THR A 89 -3.11 -10.39 -5.61
C THR A 89 -2.31 -9.22 -5.05
N PHE A 90 -2.48 -8.86 -3.79
CA PHE A 90 -1.65 -7.84 -3.15
C PHE A 90 -0.18 -8.22 -3.15
N ARG A 91 0.13 -9.49 -2.92
CA ARG A 91 1.52 -9.98 -3.02
C ARG A 91 2.06 -9.84 -4.44
N GLU A 92 1.28 -10.14 -5.47
CA GLU A 92 1.67 -9.99 -6.87
C GLU A 92 1.97 -8.53 -7.21
N ILE A 93 1.09 -7.58 -6.80
CA ILE A 93 1.31 -6.15 -6.97
C ILE A 93 2.57 -5.69 -6.21
N GLN A 94 2.74 -6.11 -4.95
CA GLN A 94 3.92 -5.74 -4.17
C GLN A 94 5.21 -6.30 -4.77
N THR A 95 5.19 -7.54 -5.26
CA THR A 95 6.34 -8.14 -5.95
C THR A 95 6.69 -7.33 -7.19
N TYR A 96 5.69 -6.94 -7.98
CA TYR A 96 5.89 -6.06 -9.11
C TYR A 96 6.54 -4.73 -8.69
N MET A 97 5.98 -4.05 -7.68
CA MET A 97 6.49 -2.77 -7.18
C MET A 97 7.95 -2.86 -6.75
N VAL A 98 8.32 -3.93 -6.03
CA VAL A 98 9.67 -4.12 -5.50
C VAL A 98 10.68 -4.54 -6.57
N GLU A 99 10.27 -5.37 -7.53
CA GLU A 99 11.19 -6.00 -8.48
C GLU A 99 11.24 -5.32 -9.85
N LYS A 100 10.16 -4.63 -10.24
CA LYS A 100 10.00 -4.04 -11.59
C LYS A 100 10.08 -2.53 -11.63
N THR A 101 10.12 -1.86 -10.48
CA THR A 101 10.33 -0.41 -10.44
C THR A 101 11.77 -0.06 -10.04
N ARG A 102 12.24 1.11 -10.46
CA ARG A 102 13.64 1.52 -10.29
C ARG A 102 14.10 1.52 -8.83
N LEU A 103 13.27 2.02 -7.92
CA LEU A 103 13.62 2.12 -6.50
C LEU A 103 13.11 0.95 -5.67
N GLY A 104 12.18 0.17 -6.19
CA GLY A 104 11.62 -0.98 -5.50
C GLY A 104 10.87 -0.61 -4.22
N ILE A 105 10.10 0.48 -4.26
CA ILE A 105 9.31 0.94 -3.12
C ILE A 105 7.97 0.20 -3.13
N PRO A 106 7.60 -0.52 -2.04
CA PRO A 106 6.30 -1.15 -1.95
C PRO A 106 5.19 -0.11 -1.80
N GLY A 107 4.00 -0.38 -2.32
CA GLY A 107 2.82 0.46 -2.12
C GLY A 107 2.04 0.08 -0.85
N PHE A 108 1.15 0.97 -0.41
CA PHE A 108 0.23 0.72 0.71
C PHE A 108 -1.12 0.21 0.20
N PRO A 109 -1.52 -1.03 0.50
CA PRO A 109 -2.88 -1.49 0.29
C PRO A 109 -3.81 -0.79 1.29
N VAL A 110 -4.77 -0.04 0.76
CA VAL A 110 -5.74 0.74 1.53
C VAL A 110 -7.14 0.18 1.31
N ALA A 111 -8.00 0.24 2.30
CA ALA A 111 -9.42 -0.09 2.17
C ALA A 111 -10.30 0.87 2.97
N GLU A 112 -11.49 1.12 2.45
CA GLU A 112 -12.60 1.63 3.22
C GLU A 112 -13.08 0.56 4.19
N SER A 113 -13.30 0.91 5.44
CA SER A 113 -13.78 -0.05 6.43
C SER A 113 -14.47 0.59 7.63
N LEU A 114 -15.45 1.44 7.38
CA LEU A 114 -16.18 2.16 8.42
C LEU A 114 -16.92 1.23 9.40
N HIS A 115 -17.39 0.10 8.91
CA HIS A 115 -18.09 -0.91 9.70
C HIS A 115 -17.82 -2.35 9.21
N GLY A 116 -16.61 -2.61 8.76
CA GLY A 116 -16.17 -3.81 8.05
C GLY A 116 -15.88 -3.48 6.59
N VAL A 117 -15.00 -4.21 5.96
CA VAL A 117 -14.71 -4.06 4.55
C VAL A 117 -15.77 -4.79 3.73
N VAL A 118 -16.34 -4.12 2.70
CA VAL A 118 -17.43 -4.68 1.90
C VAL A 118 -16.87 -5.53 0.77
N HIS A 119 -16.50 -6.77 1.08
CA HIS A 119 -16.05 -7.77 0.12
C HIS A 119 -16.71 -9.12 0.37
N GLU A 120 -16.78 -9.94 -0.65
CA GLU A 120 -17.23 -11.32 -0.50
C GLU A 120 -16.30 -12.07 0.45
N GLY A 121 -16.89 -12.71 1.48
CA GLY A 121 -16.16 -13.46 2.50
C GLY A 121 -15.68 -12.63 3.70
N THR A 122 -16.15 -11.38 3.84
CA THR A 122 -15.90 -10.54 5.01
C THR A 122 -17.16 -10.35 5.85
N THR A 123 -16.98 -9.87 7.07
CA THR A 123 -18.07 -9.56 8.00
C THR A 123 -18.45 -8.09 7.93
N ILE A 124 -19.74 -7.82 7.73
CA ILE A 124 -20.31 -6.47 7.81
C ILE A 124 -20.91 -6.28 9.20
N TYR A 125 -20.46 -5.23 9.87
CA TYR A 125 -20.91 -4.87 11.21
C TYR A 125 -21.92 -3.72 11.17
N PRO A 126 -22.66 -3.45 12.27
CA PRO A 126 -23.48 -2.26 12.38
C PRO A 126 -22.64 -0.98 12.17
N GLN A 127 -23.25 0.01 11.53
CA GLN A 127 -22.60 1.31 11.32
C GLN A 127 -22.28 2.02 12.65
N ASN A 128 -21.37 2.99 12.62
CA ASN A 128 -20.87 3.65 13.83
C ASN A 128 -21.95 4.40 14.60
N ILE A 129 -22.97 4.94 13.92
CA ILE A 129 -24.12 5.55 14.58
C ILE A 129 -24.93 4.52 15.41
N ALA A 130 -25.11 3.31 14.90
CA ALA A 130 -25.77 2.23 15.65
C ALA A 130 -24.91 1.75 16.81
N MET A 131 -23.57 1.68 16.61
CA MET A 131 -22.63 1.34 17.69
C MET A 131 -22.65 2.41 18.78
N GLY A 132 -22.65 3.69 18.42
CA GLY A 132 -22.75 4.80 19.37
C GLY A 132 -24.04 4.74 20.21
N SER A 133 -25.16 4.32 19.62
CA SER A 133 -26.43 4.16 20.31
C SER A 133 -26.43 3.06 21.40
N THR A 134 -25.43 2.19 21.41
CA THR A 134 -25.28 1.18 22.48
C THR A 134 -24.70 1.77 23.75
N PHE A 135 -24.05 2.93 23.71
CA PHE A 135 -23.27 3.54 24.81
C PHE A 135 -22.25 2.57 25.42
N ASN A 136 -21.78 1.60 24.65
CA ASN A 136 -20.85 0.55 25.08
C ASN A 136 -19.53 0.65 24.29
N PRO A 137 -18.49 1.34 24.84
CA PRO A 137 -17.19 1.48 24.19
C PRO A 137 -16.44 0.15 24.05
N GLU A 138 -16.65 -0.80 24.94
CA GLU A 138 -16.03 -2.12 24.87
C GLU A 138 -16.52 -2.89 23.63
N LEU A 139 -17.81 -2.82 23.34
CA LEU A 139 -18.37 -3.43 22.13
C LEU A 139 -17.79 -2.78 20.87
N ALA A 140 -17.58 -1.47 20.86
CA ALA A 140 -16.94 -0.76 19.75
C ALA A 140 -15.46 -1.20 19.56
N TYR A 141 -14.74 -1.39 20.67
CA TYR A 141 -13.38 -1.91 20.63
C TYR A 141 -13.31 -3.33 20.06
N GLU A 142 -14.12 -4.26 20.55
CA GLU A 142 -14.13 -5.65 20.07
C GLU A 142 -14.53 -5.70 18.57
N LYS A 143 -15.55 -4.96 18.16
CA LYS A 143 -15.89 -4.81 16.73
C LYS A 143 -14.68 -4.42 15.89
N THR A 144 -13.99 -3.35 16.29
CA THR A 144 -12.86 -2.80 15.53
C THR A 144 -11.68 -3.77 15.50
N LYS A 145 -11.43 -4.48 16.59
CA LYS A 145 -10.41 -5.52 16.66
C LYS A 145 -10.68 -6.67 15.69
N HIS A 146 -11.92 -7.13 15.58
CA HIS A 146 -12.30 -8.15 14.58
C HIS A 146 -12.08 -7.65 13.15
N ILE A 147 -12.56 -6.43 12.84
CA ILE A 147 -12.34 -5.80 11.53
C ILE A 147 -10.85 -5.73 11.20
N ALA A 148 -10.01 -5.27 12.13
CA ALA A 148 -8.56 -5.18 11.94
C ALA A 148 -7.92 -6.56 11.68
N GLY A 149 -8.42 -7.61 12.34
CA GLY A 149 -8.00 -8.99 12.10
C GLY A 149 -8.30 -9.46 10.67
N GLU A 150 -9.51 -9.24 10.18
CA GLU A 150 -9.90 -9.58 8.81
C GLU A 150 -9.05 -8.82 7.80
N LEU A 151 -8.93 -7.51 7.93
CA LEU A 151 -8.14 -6.65 7.03
C LEU A 151 -6.67 -7.07 6.98
N ASN A 152 -6.07 -7.37 8.12
CA ASN A 152 -4.68 -7.85 8.15
C ASN A 152 -4.52 -9.20 7.44
N THR A 153 -5.51 -10.09 7.55
CA THR A 153 -5.53 -11.37 6.83
C THR A 153 -5.61 -11.15 5.32
N MET A 154 -6.36 -10.16 4.87
CA MET A 154 -6.44 -9.76 3.46
C MET A 154 -5.18 -9.08 2.94
N GLY A 155 -4.34 -8.57 3.83
CA GLY A 155 -3.09 -7.86 3.47
C GLY A 155 -3.22 -6.35 3.44
N VAL A 156 -4.37 -5.78 3.83
CA VAL A 156 -4.58 -4.33 3.96
C VAL A 156 -3.68 -3.77 5.05
N LYS A 157 -3.10 -2.59 4.83
CA LYS A 157 -2.14 -1.93 5.73
C LYS A 157 -2.58 -0.56 6.21
N GLN A 158 -3.52 0.04 5.53
CA GLN A 158 -4.12 1.31 5.92
C GLN A 158 -5.64 1.24 5.74
N VAL A 159 -6.36 1.87 6.64
CA VAL A 159 -7.83 1.91 6.63
C VAL A 159 -8.28 3.36 6.67
N LEU A 160 -9.25 3.70 5.81
CA LEU A 160 -9.91 4.99 5.81
C LEU A 160 -11.12 4.93 6.75
N ALA A 161 -10.83 4.87 8.05
CA ALA A 161 -11.80 4.81 9.14
C ALA A 161 -11.14 5.18 10.49
N PRO A 162 -11.95 5.58 11.48
CA PRO A 162 -13.36 5.94 11.44
C PRO A 162 -13.60 7.35 10.89
N CYS A 163 -14.84 7.65 10.45
CA CYS A 163 -15.25 9.04 10.29
C CYS A 163 -15.41 9.67 11.68
N ILE A 164 -14.64 10.73 11.93
CA ILE A 164 -14.64 11.47 13.22
C ILE A 164 -15.08 12.91 13.06
N ASP A 165 -15.74 13.20 11.96
CA ASP A 165 -16.25 14.51 11.63
C ASP A 165 -17.32 14.96 12.64
N VAL A 166 -17.28 16.24 12.99
CA VAL A 166 -18.31 16.86 13.82
C VAL A 166 -19.37 17.46 12.90
N VAL A 167 -20.52 16.83 12.87
CA VAL A 167 -21.66 17.29 12.05
C VAL A 167 -22.17 18.65 12.58
N ARG A 168 -22.16 19.65 11.71
CA ARG A 168 -22.67 20.99 11.99
C ARG A 168 -23.80 21.38 11.05
N ASP A 169 -24.09 20.61 10.05
CA ASP A 169 -25.11 20.84 9.03
C ASP A 169 -25.85 19.53 8.76
N LEU A 170 -27.18 19.59 8.68
CA LEU A 170 -28.04 18.42 8.49
C LEU A 170 -27.87 17.74 7.11
N ARG A 171 -27.16 18.38 6.19
CA ARG A 171 -26.87 17.82 4.86
C ARG A 171 -25.66 16.89 4.84
N TRP A 172 -24.91 16.86 5.93
CA TRP A 172 -23.73 16.03 6.09
C TRP A 172 -24.04 14.74 6.82
#